data_2ee48653b595fa8992f700473dad1214
#
_entry.id   2ee48653b595fa8992f700473dad1214
#
_cell.length_a   1.000
_cell.length_b   1.000
_cell.length_c   1.000
_cell.angle_alpha   90.00
_cell.angle_beta   90.00
_cell.angle_gamma   90.00
#
_symmetry.space_group_name_H-M   'P 1'
#
loop_
_entity.id
_entity.type
_entity.pdbx_description
1 polymer ?
#
loop_
_entity_poly.entity_id
_entity_poly.type
_entity_poly.pdbx_seq_one_letter_code
_entity_poly.pdbx_strand_id
1 'polypeptide(L)'
;MRALAVFALLASCGASAQGTPDAFEITQRFAASGALQIALARIAQLQPATPAAPRWGDWEQLRCELMVQLNRHQELAQRVAALPSSVPERNARSCLLHGARAAIAVAQGATARDLLARLIWRRELVADELRQARLLVIESYLSEHRPQDAYALMLRYQQDFKPVDRDTAARFVVALLGAGMEKEAINWLSQLDDANPLKVQLRLKTSLITPDAAIAQARAALARTGNSAAWWVVLQQAAALQKDRTLLVEALENLLQLASDKPPERLAALITELWQSYAAAAQDVANQNHLLLGDDANWADYASRRAAASPAMARAFFAYLAQQSTTIDTRRSAQLQLAFSLQRSKLGLTAIRLFGDAKRFPVEQVDPQARYLLGSMALENNQPLTAARYWQGLATPPTLDPDEWRIRLAQALVRAGAAEPGADALRALIAGSKALPAEMMQRAVASVQQLQDAGHAKTADELYRALLPLAEAPLRREILFGRGRIAEANNDFQRAADYLLEAALLIDSRATDALAVNARLGAAANLGRAGLKDDARAQFNWLQKNVKDPEKLELIRREFQKL
;
A
#
# COMPACT_ATOMS: atom_id res chain seq x y z
N MET A 1 -5.48 0.61 -9.47
CA MET A 1 -5.09 0.16 -10.82
C MET A 1 -6.02 0.79 -11.84
N ARG A 2 -5.61 1.90 -12.48
CA ARG A 2 -6.13 2.43 -13.75
C ARG A 2 -5.64 3.87 -13.90
N ALA A 3 -4.40 4.00 -14.33
CA ALA A 3 -3.87 5.24 -14.91
C ALA A 3 -2.63 4.89 -15.75
N LEU A 4 -2.82 4.01 -16.73
CA LEU A 4 -1.79 3.61 -17.70
C LEU A 4 -2.47 3.35 -19.04
N ALA A 5 -2.91 4.40 -19.69
CA ALA A 5 -3.28 4.33 -21.10
C ALA A 5 -3.42 5.76 -21.65
N VAL A 6 -2.34 6.44 -21.91
CA VAL A 6 -2.18 7.49 -22.96
C VAL A 6 -0.68 7.79 -23.10
N PHE A 7 0.11 6.87 -23.65
CA PHE A 7 1.42 7.20 -24.23
C PHE A 7 1.86 6.06 -25.16
N ALA A 8 1.16 5.92 -26.26
CA ALA A 8 1.64 5.09 -27.37
C ALA A 8 1.22 5.76 -28.67
N LEU A 9 2.02 6.72 -29.10
CA LEU A 9 2.08 7.18 -30.50
C LEU A 9 3.22 8.21 -30.58
N LEU A 10 4.37 7.77 -31.02
CA LEU A 10 5.37 8.52 -31.80
C LEU A 10 6.68 7.70 -31.86
N ALA A 11 6.65 6.67 -32.69
CA ALA A 11 7.86 6.08 -33.22
C ALA A 11 7.71 6.03 -34.75
N SER A 12 8.09 7.11 -35.42
CA SER A 12 8.44 7.09 -36.83
C SER A 12 9.79 7.78 -36.95
N CYS A 13 10.83 6.98 -37.10
CA CYS A 13 12.19 7.42 -37.39
C CYS A 13 12.26 8.05 -38.78
N GLY A 14 12.49 9.37 -38.83
CA GLY A 14 13.12 10.06 -39.94
C GLY A 14 14.47 10.57 -39.43
N ALA A 15 15.57 10.02 -39.90
CA ALA A 15 16.90 10.56 -39.65
C ALA A 15 17.00 11.92 -40.33
N SER A 16 16.84 12.98 -39.56
CA SER A 16 17.08 14.37 -39.95
C SER A 16 18.03 14.99 -38.95
N ALA A 17 18.99 15.74 -39.39
CA ALA A 17 20.05 16.42 -38.65
C ALA A 17 19.65 16.79 -37.22
N GLN A 18 20.23 16.14 -36.23
CA GLN A 18 19.99 16.42 -34.79
C GLN A 18 20.66 17.75 -34.45
N GLY A 19 19.91 18.85 -34.60
CA GLY A 19 20.20 20.10 -33.89
C GLY A 19 20.21 19.84 -32.40
N THR A 20 21.03 20.56 -31.64
CA THR A 20 21.04 20.51 -30.15
C THR A 20 19.61 20.69 -29.64
N PRO A 21 19.09 19.76 -28.80
CA PRO A 21 17.73 19.83 -28.34
C PRO A 21 17.51 21.14 -27.56
N ASP A 22 16.40 21.82 -27.87
CA ASP A 22 16.00 23.06 -27.22
C ASP A 22 15.82 22.87 -25.71
N ALA A 23 16.06 23.91 -24.93
CA ALA A 23 15.95 23.89 -23.47
C ALA A 23 14.58 23.41 -22.97
N PHE A 24 13.50 23.72 -23.70
CA PHE A 24 12.14 23.24 -23.41
C PHE A 24 12.04 21.71 -23.60
N GLU A 25 12.53 21.18 -24.71
CA GLU A 25 12.51 19.74 -24.98
C GLU A 25 13.32 18.96 -23.96
N ILE A 26 14.48 19.48 -23.54
CA ILE A 26 15.28 18.88 -22.46
C ILE A 26 14.45 18.83 -21.18
N THR A 27 13.75 19.93 -20.83
CA THR A 27 12.93 20.00 -19.61
C THR A 27 11.73 19.04 -19.67
N GLN A 28 11.10 18.88 -20.85
CA GLN A 28 10.07 17.85 -21.05
C GLN A 28 10.61 16.43 -20.84
N ARG A 29 11.82 16.14 -21.31
CA ARG A 29 12.47 14.83 -21.08
C ARG A 29 12.72 14.57 -19.60
N PHE A 30 13.13 15.59 -18.81
CA PHE A 30 13.20 15.47 -17.35
C PHE A 30 11.84 15.15 -16.73
N ALA A 31 10.80 15.85 -17.15
CA ALA A 31 9.44 15.56 -16.69
C ALA A 31 9.03 14.12 -17.03
N ALA A 32 9.24 13.70 -18.26
CA ALA A 32 8.90 12.34 -18.73
C ALA A 32 9.70 11.23 -18.02
N SER A 33 10.94 11.52 -17.57
CA SER A 33 11.76 10.59 -16.79
C SER A 33 11.36 10.50 -15.29
N GLY A 34 10.35 11.26 -14.85
CA GLY A 34 9.94 11.30 -13.45
C GLY A 34 10.69 12.31 -12.58
N ALA A 35 11.66 13.05 -13.13
CA ALA A 35 12.41 14.09 -12.39
C ALA A 35 11.61 15.41 -12.30
N LEU A 36 10.39 15.33 -11.71
CA LEU A 36 9.39 16.40 -11.74
C LEU A 36 9.86 17.68 -11.04
N GLN A 37 10.51 17.57 -9.88
CA GLN A 37 10.99 18.75 -9.14
C GLN A 37 12.12 19.48 -9.88
N ILE A 38 13.03 18.73 -10.50
CA ILE A 38 14.11 19.29 -11.32
C ILE A 38 13.53 19.98 -12.54
N ALA A 39 12.56 19.36 -13.22
CA ALA A 39 11.85 19.95 -14.34
C ALA A 39 11.17 21.27 -13.95
N LEU A 40 10.48 21.30 -12.81
CA LEU A 40 9.82 22.51 -12.31
C LEU A 40 10.81 23.62 -11.95
N ALA A 41 11.95 23.29 -11.33
CA ALA A 41 13.01 24.25 -11.03
C ALA A 41 13.62 24.84 -12.32
N ARG A 42 13.83 24.01 -13.34
CA ARG A 42 14.29 24.47 -14.66
C ARG A 42 13.31 25.41 -15.34
N ILE A 43 12.00 25.13 -15.26
CA ILE A 43 10.97 26.02 -15.77
C ILE A 43 11.06 27.40 -15.08
N ALA A 44 11.27 27.41 -13.75
CA ALA A 44 11.40 28.68 -13.01
C ALA A 44 12.59 29.54 -13.48
N GLN A 45 13.66 28.90 -13.96
CA GLN A 45 14.88 29.58 -14.44
C GLN A 45 14.82 29.96 -15.93
N LEU A 46 14.20 29.10 -16.77
CA LEU A 46 14.34 29.17 -18.22
C LEU A 46 13.10 29.70 -18.95
N GLN A 47 11.92 29.72 -18.30
CA GLN A 47 10.71 30.29 -18.88
C GLN A 47 10.95 31.79 -19.16
N PRO A 48 10.63 32.29 -20.37
CA PRO A 48 10.72 33.70 -20.68
C PRO A 48 9.95 34.58 -19.68
N ALA A 49 10.45 35.76 -19.36
CA ALA A 49 9.82 36.64 -18.38
C ALA A 49 8.48 37.22 -18.86
N THR A 50 8.35 37.46 -20.18
CA THR A 50 7.15 38.08 -20.75
C THR A 50 6.19 37.07 -21.34
N PRO A 51 4.89 37.13 -21.02
CA PRO A 51 3.89 36.23 -21.58
C PRO A 51 3.74 36.25 -23.11
N ALA A 52 4.17 37.34 -23.76
CA ALA A 52 4.16 37.46 -25.21
C ALA A 52 5.36 36.79 -25.90
N ALA A 53 6.34 36.33 -25.13
CA ALA A 53 7.51 35.68 -25.71
C ALA A 53 7.16 34.32 -26.34
N PRO A 54 7.87 33.93 -27.41
CA PRO A 54 7.65 32.63 -28.06
C PRO A 54 7.72 31.47 -27.08
N ARG A 55 6.77 30.54 -27.21
CA ARG A 55 6.66 29.33 -26.38
C ARG A 55 6.41 29.57 -24.88
N TRP A 56 6.17 30.80 -24.44
CA TRP A 56 5.83 31.08 -23.03
C TRP A 56 4.63 30.23 -22.56
N GLY A 57 3.60 30.12 -23.41
CA GLY A 57 2.42 29.31 -23.14
C GLY A 57 2.75 27.81 -22.93
N ASP A 58 3.65 27.26 -23.74
CA ASP A 58 4.06 25.85 -23.61
C ASP A 58 4.79 25.60 -22.28
N TRP A 59 5.67 26.51 -21.88
CA TRP A 59 6.33 26.47 -20.58
C TRP A 59 5.32 26.55 -19.44
N GLU A 60 4.33 27.44 -19.55
CA GLU A 60 3.31 27.61 -18.52
C GLU A 60 2.40 26.38 -18.41
N GLN A 61 2.01 25.80 -19.54
CA GLN A 61 1.24 24.55 -19.54
C GLN A 61 2.00 23.42 -18.87
N LEU A 62 3.29 23.20 -19.24
CA LEU A 62 4.12 22.18 -18.60
C LEU A 62 4.26 22.44 -17.10
N ARG A 63 4.40 23.71 -16.69
CA ARG A 63 4.43 24.09 -15.26
C ARG A 63 3.15 23.67 -14.55
N CYS A 64 1.99 23.97 -15.12
CA CYS A 64 0.69 23.60 -14.56
C CYS A 64 0.57 22.08 -14.40
N GLU A 65 0.97 21.29 -15.41
CA GLU A 65 0.95 19.84 -15.38
C GLU A 65 1.84 19.28 -14.27
N LEU A 66 3.08 19.80 -14.14
CA LEU A 66 4.01 19.38 -13.09
C LEU A 66 3.53 19.73 -11.68
N MET A 67 2.93 20.92 -11.51
CA MET A 67 2.38 21.33 -10.22
C MET A 67 1.21 20.43 -9.78
N VAL A 68 0.38 19.95 -10.72
CA VAL A 68 -0.64 18.93 -10.44
C VAL A 68 -0.01 17.64 -9.95
N GLN A 69 1.00 17.12 -10.67
CA GLN A 69 1.68 15.87 -10.31
C GLN A 69 2.40 15.95 -8.97
N LEU A 70 2.90 17.14 -8.61
CA LEU A 70 3.57 17.41 -7.34
C LEU A 70 2.59 17.82 -6.21
N ASN A 71 1.27 17.77 -6.44
CA ASN A 71 0.22 18.16 -5.49
C ASN A 71 0.37 19.61 -4.96
N ARG A 72 0.97 20.52 -5.74
CA ARG A 72 1.12 21.94 -5.36
C ARG A 72 -0.14 22.74 -5.68
N HIS A 73 -1.29 22.27 -5.18
CA HIS A 73 -2.60 22.75 -5.59
C HIS A 73 -2.84 24.24 -5.26
N GLN A 74 -2.45 24.70 -4.07
CA GLN A 74 -2.67 26.10 -3.68
C GLN A 74 -1.89 27.07 -4.55
N GLU A 75 -0.63 26.78 -4.83
CA GLU A 75 0.21 27.61 -5.68
C GLU A 75 -0.30 27.62 -7.13
N LEU A 76 -0.74 26.45 -7.62
CA LEU A 76 -1.30 26.33 -8.97
C LEU A 76 -2.58 27.16 -9.12
N ALA A 77 -3.51 27.07 -8.17
CA ALA A 77 -4.75 27.85 -8.21
C ALA A 77 -4.48 29.36 -8.24
N GLN A 78 -3.59 29.86 -7.38
CA GLN A 78 -3.18 31.26 -7.35
C GLN A 78 -2.51 31.72 -8.65
N ARG A 79 -1.60 30.91 -9.18
CA ARG A 79 -0.89 31.21 -10.41
C ARG A 79 -1.82 31.30 -11.61
N VAL A 80 -2.74 30.36 -11.76
CA VAL A 80 -3.70 30.33 -12.87
C VAL A 80 -4.74 31.43 -12.73
N ALA A 81 -5.11 31.82 -11.52
CA ALA A 81 -5.96 33.00 -11.30
C ALA A 81 -5.36 34.30 -11.91
N ALA A 82 -4.04 34.43 -11.81
CA ALA A 82 -3.27 35.53 -12.37
C ALA A 82 -2.83 35.31 -13.84
N LEU A 83 -3.33 34.28 -14.54
CA LEU A 83 -2.92 33.96 -15.90
C LEU A 83 -3.28 35.09 -16.86
N PRO A 84 -2.31 35.65 -17.62
CA PRO A 84 -2.54 36.72 -18.57
C PRO A 84 -3.48 36.34 -19.71
N SER A 85 -4.26 37.30 -20.19
CA SER A 85 -5.17 37.10 -21.34
C SER A 85 -4.47 36.89 -22.68
N SER A 86 -3.18 37.26 -22.76
CA SER A 86 -2.33 37.08 -23.95
C SER A 86 -1.83 35.66 -24.18
N VAL A 87 -2.08 34.74 -23.25
CA VAL A 87 -1.65 33.35 -23.40
C VAL A 87 -2.39 32.67 -24.54
N PRO A 88 -1.70 31.89 -25.40
CA PRO A 88 -2.33 31.19 -26.51
C PRO A 88 -3.49 30.29 -26.03
N GLU A 89 -4.57 30.27 -26.83
CA GLU A 89 -5.85 29.68 -26.51
C GLU A 89 -5.71 28.22 -25.96
N ARG A 90 -4.96 27.38 -26.67
CA ARG A 90 -4.76 25.99 -26.30
C ARG A 90 -4.14 25.84 -24.90
N ASN A 91 -3.07 26.60 -24.64
CA ASN A 91 -2.34 26.53 -23.37
C ASN A 91 -3.18 27.10 -22.22
N ALA A 92 -3.90 28.20 -22.48
CA ALA A 92 -4.78 28.80 -21.50
C ALA A 92 -5.92 27.87 -21.07
N ARG A 93 -6.53 27.11 -22.00
CA ARG A 93 -7.56 26.11 -21.68
C ARG A 93 -7.04 25.03 -20.73
N SER A 94 -5.89 24.45 -21.05
CA SER A 94 -5.26 23.43 -20.21
C SER A 94 -4.95 23.97 -18.81
N CYS A 95 -4.32 25.15 -18.71
CA CYS A 95 -4.02 25.78 -17.43
C CYS A 95 -5.27 26.07 -16.60
N LEU A 96 -6.33 26.62 -17.21
CA LEU A 96 -7.58 26.92 -16.52
C LEU A 96 -8.25 25.68 -15.95
N LEU A 97 -8.25 24.55 -16.69
CA LEU A 97 -8.76 23.26 -16.18
C LEU A 97 -7.94 22.75 -14.99
N HIS A 98 -6.61 22.78 -15.10
CA HIS A 98 -5.72 22.36 -14.00
C HIS A 98 -5.86 23.27 -12.78
N GLY A 99 -5.94 24.59 -13.00
CA GLY A 99 -6.14 25.57 -11.93
C GLY A 99 -7.48 25.38 -11.21
N ALA A 100 -8.57 25.13 -11.95
CA ALA A 100 -9.89 24.88 -11.38
C ALA A 100 -9.90 23.59 -10.52
N ARG A 101 -9.29 22.49 -11.01
CA ARG A 101 -9.13 21.27 -10.23
C ARG A 101 -8.31 21.49 -8.96
N ALA A 102 -7.23 22.26 -9.08
CA ALA A 102 -6.38 22.58 -7.93
C ALA A 102 -7.14 23.42 -6.89
N ALA A 103 -7.93 24.41 -7.33
CA ALA A 103 -8.75 25.22 -6.43
C ALA A 103 -9.82 24.38 -5.72
N ILE A 104 -10.46 23.43 -6.41
CA ILE A 104 -11.40 22.48 -5.80
C ILE A 104 -10.70 21.61 -4.74
N ALA A 105 -9.50 21.12 -5.04
CA ALA A 105 -8.74 20.27 -4.13
C ALA A 105 -8.38 20.96 -2.80
N VAL A 106 -8.27 22.30 -2.80
CA VAL A 106 -8.01 23.11 -1.60
C VAL A 106 -9.28 23.85 -1.10
N ALA A 107 -10.46 23.37 -1.48
CA ALA A 107 -11.77 23.89 -1.09
C ALA A 107 -11.99 25.39 -1.42
N GLN A 108 -11.33 25.91 -2.46
CA GLN A 108 -11.53 27.26 -3.00
C GLN A 108 -12.53 27.24 -4.16
N GLY A 109 -13.76 26.82 -3.90
CA GLY A 109 -14.79 26.62 -4.94
C GLY A 109 -15.13 27.90 -5.71
N ALA A 110 -15.15 29.06 -5.07
CA ALA A 110 -15.37 30.35 -5.75
C ALA A 110 -14.29 30.63 -6.80
N THR A 111 -13.02 30.49 -6.45
CA THR A 111 -11.88 30.62 -7.39
C THR A 111 -12.01 29.63 -8.54
N ALA A 112 -12.37 28.36 -8.25
CA ALA A 112 -12.59 27.37 -9.29
C ALA A 112 -13.70 27.81 -10.28
N ARG A 113 -14.82 28.34 -9.79
CA ARG A 113 -15.91 28.82 -10.64
C ARG A 113 -15.51 30.02 -11.49
N ASP A 114 -14.71 30.94 -10.96
CA ASP A 114 -14.18 32.08 -11.74
C ASP A 114 -13.28 31.61 -12.88
N LEU A 115 -12.40 30.65 -12.61
CA LEU A 115 -11.55 30.05 -13.66
C LEU A 115 -12.38 29.31 -14.72
N LEU A 116 -13.37 28.53 -14.28
CA LEU A 116 -14.28 27.79 -15.17
C LEU A 116 -15.20 28.74 -15.97
N ALA A 117 -15.61 29.88 -15.40
CA ALA A 117 -16.34 30.90 -16.13
C ALA A 117 -15.49 31.51 -17.25
N ARG A 118 -14.20 31.81 -16.97
CA ARG A 118 -13.27 32.28 -18.02
C ARG A 118 -13.10 31.24 -19.13
N LEU A 119 -13.17 29.95 -18.81
CA LEU A 119 -13.06 28.84 -19.75
C LEU A 119 -14.36 28.70 -20.57
N ILE A 120 -15.51 28.58 -19.91
CA ILE A 120 -16.80 28.24 -20.54
C ILE A 120 -17.35 29.41 -21.40
N TRP A 121 -17.23 30.65 -20.92
CA TRP A 121 -17.88 31.79 -21.55
C TRP A 121 -17.00 32.56 -22.52
N ARG A 122 -15.69 32.36 -22.47
CA ARG A 122 -14.76 33.18 -23.28
C ARG A 122 -13.98 32.36 -24.31
N ARG A 123 -14.26 31.06 -24.41
CA ARG A 123 -13.47 30.17 -25.24
C ARG A 123 -14.34 29.16 -25.99
N GLU A 124 -13.94 28.81 -27.18
CA GLU A 124 -14.56 27.74 -27.93
C GLU A 124 -14.07 26.38 -27.40
N LEU A 125 -14.96 25.65 -26.74
CA LEU A 125 -14.66 24.34 -26.18
C LEU A 125 -15.24 23.24 -27.07
N VAL A 126 -14.48 22.16 -27.24
CA VAL A 126 -15.04 20.93 -27.77
C VAL A 126 -15.98 20.30 -26.75
N ALA A 127 -16.92 19.46 -27.21
CA ALA A 127 -18.00 18.92 -26.39
C ALA A 127 -17.50 18.23 -25.11
N ASP A 128 -16.39 17.51 -25.18
CA ASP A 128 -15.83 16.82 -24.02
C ASP A 128 -15.17 17.76 -23.01
N GLU A 129 -14.50 18.82 -23.48
CA GLU A 129 -13.95 19.85 -22.58
C GLU A 129 -15.08 20.61 -21.87
N LEU A 130 -16.16 20.94 -22.58
CA LEU A 130 -17.35 21.60 -21.99
C LEU A 130 -17.99 20.69 -20.94
N ARG A 131 -18.16 19.41 -21.26
CA ARG A 131 -18.72 18.41 -20.34
C ARG A 131 -17.87 18.33 -19.06
N GLN A 132 -16.54 18.26 -19.21
CA GLN A 132 -15.61 18.24 -18.10
C GLN A 132 -15.65 19.53 -17.27
N ALA A 133 -15.66 20.69 -17.91
CA ALA A 133 -15.75 21.97 -17.21
C ALA A 133 -17.06 22.09 -16.40
N ARG A 134 -18.20 21.65 -16.96
CA ARG A 134 -19.48 21.61 -16.24
C ARG A 134 -19.47 20.69 -15.02
N LEU A 135 -18.82 19.53 -15.11
CA LEU A 135 -18.64 18.64 -13.94
C LEU A 135 -17.80 19.30 -12.86
N LEU A 136 -16.72 20.00 -13.23
CA LEU A 136 -15.90 20.73 -12.25
C LEU A 136 -16.67 21.87 -11.57
N VAL A 137 -17.61 22.54 -12.27
CA VAL A 137 -18.49 23.52 -11.61
C VAL A 137 -19.34 22.86 -10.53
N ILE A 138 -19.91 21.67 -10.79
CA ILE A 138 -20.66 20.90 -9.80
C ILE A 138 -19.76 20.56 -8.60
N GLU A 139 -18.56 20.02 -8.87
CA GLU A 139 -17.59 19.66 -7.84
C GLU A 139 -17.16 20.85 -6.98
N SER A 140 -17.07 22.05 -7.56
CA SER A 140 -16.72 23.28 -6.82
C SER A 140 -17.75 23.64 -5.74
N TYR A 141 -19.03 23.40 -5.99
CA TYR A 141 -20.07 23.59 -4.98
C TYR A 141 -20.06 22.50 -3.93
N LEU A 142 -19.80 21.25 -4.33
CA LEU A 142 -19.67 20.14 -3.39
C LEU A 142 -18.48 20.34 -2.43
N SER A 143 -17.35 20.89 -2.91
CA SER A 143 -16.18 21.19 -2.07
C SER A 143 -16.42 22.28 -1.03
N GLU A 144 -17.42 23.14 -1.25
CA GLU A 144 -17.86 24.18 -0.31
C GLU A 144 -19.06 23.74 0.56
N HIS A 145 -19.41 22.43 0.56
CA HIS A 145 -20.58 21.92 1.28
C HIS A 145 -21.91 22.59 0.89
N ARG A 146 -22.08 22.90 -0.40
CA ARG A 146 -23.29 23.50 -0.99
C ARG A 146 -24.02 22.51 -1.91
N PRO A 147 -24.61 21.43 -1.38
CA PRO A 147 -25.16 20.36 -2.19
C PRO A 147 -26.41 20.75 -2.98
N GLN A 148 -27.21 21.74 -2.51
CA GLN A 148 -28.39 22.21 -3.22
C GLN A 148 -28.02 22.92 -4.53
N ASP A 149 -26.97 23.76 -4.48
CA ASP A 149 -26.47 24.43 -5.68
C ASP A 149 -25.87 23.41 -6.65
N ALA A 150 -25.11 22.44 -6.12
CA ALA A 150 -24.58 21.33 -6.92
C ALA A 150 -25.70 20.52 -7.59
N TYR A 151 -26.78 20.23 -6.88
CA TYR A 151 -27.93 19.51 -7.41
C TYR A 151 -28.61 20.26 -8.57
N ALA A 152 -28.84 21.56 -8.42
CA ALA A 152 -29.40 22.37 -9.51
C ALA A 152 -28.54 22.29 -10.78
N LEU A 153 -27.22 22.29 -10.61
CA LEU A 153 -26.28 22.15 -11.74
C LEU A 153 -26.21 20.74 -12.29
N MET A 154 -26.40 19.70 -11.48
CA MET A 154 -26.52 18.30 -11.94
C MET A 154 -27.75 18.14 -12.83
N LEU A 155 -28.88 18.75 -12.47
CA LEU A 155 -30.09 18.77 -13.32
C LEU A 155 -29.83 19.51 -14.64
N ARG A 156 -29.12 20.63 -14.60
CA ARG A 156 -28.73 21.36 -15.81
C ARG A 156 -27.80 20.52 -16.68
N TYR A 157 -26.81 19.87 -16.07
CA TYR A 157 -25.91 18.97 -16.77
C TYR A 157 -26.69 17.83 -17.46
N GLN A 158 -27.68 17.25 -16.79
CA GLN A 158 -28.55 16.23 -17.37
C GLN A 158 -29.37 16.77 -18.56
N GLN A 159 -29.77 18.01 -18.56
CA GLN A 159 -30.45 18.61 -19.69
C GLN A 159 -29.52 18.83 -20.88
N ASP A 160 -28.33 19.33 -20.63
CA ASP A 160 -27.36 19.70 -21.67
C ASP A 160 -26.69 18.46 -22.30
N PHE A 161 -26.54 17.34 -21.55
CA PHE A 161 -25.78 16.14 -21.93
C PHE A 161 -26.59 14.84 -21.76
N LYS A 162 -27.70 14.70 -22.48
CA LYS A 162 -28.51 13.46 -22.47
C LYS A 162 -27.99 12.46 -23.50
N PRO A 163 -27.91 11.15 -23.14
CA PRO A 163 -28.06 10.56 -21.81
C PRO A 163 -26.83 10.81 -20.95
N VAL A 164 -27.01 10.97 -19.63
CA VAL A 164 -25.88 11.01 -18.68
C VAL A 164 -25.26 9.62 -18.63
N ASP A 165 -23.94 9.55 -18.74
CA ASP A 165 -23.22 8.28 -18.64
C ASP A 165 -23.28 7.70 -17.22
N ARG A 166 -23.08 6.37 -17.11
CA ARG A 166 -23.24 5.62 -15.85
C ARG A 166 -22.31 6.06 -14.76
N ASP A 167 -21.06 6.38 -15.11
CA ASP A 167 -20.04 6.78 -14.14
C ASP A 167 -20.37 8.17 -13.56
N THR A 168 -20.80 9.10 -14.39
CA THR A 168 -21.26 10.43 -13.96
C THR A 168 -22.52 10.33 -13.10
N ALA A 169 -23.50 9.50 -13.49
CA ALA A 169 -24.69 9.26 -12.69
C ALA A 169 -24.33 8.67 -11.31
N ALA A 170 -23.43 7.71 -11.26
CA ALA A 170 -22.95 7.13 -10.01
C ALA A 170 -22.26 8.19 -9.12
N ARG A 171 -21.43 9.07 -9.70
CA ARG A 171 -20.79 10.19 -8.96
C ARG A 171 -21.84 11.16 -8.36
N PHE A 172 -22.88 11.47 -9.10
CA PHE A 172 -23.97 12.32 -8.62
C PHE A 172 -24.71 11.66 -7.45
N VAL A 173 -25.05 10.37 -7.59
CA VAL A 173 -25.69 9.60 -6.50
C VAL A 173 -24.79 9.54 -5.25
N VAL A 174 -23.50 9.27 -5.40
CA VAL A 174 -22.55 9.27 -4.26
C VAL A 174 -22.51 10.61 -3.55
N ALA A 175 -22.42 11.71 -4.31
CA ALA A 175 -22.36 13.06 -3.75
C ALA A 175 -23.65 13.41 -2.98
N LEU A 176 -24.81 13.11 -3.56
CA LEU A 176 -26.11 13.39 -2.95
C LEU A 176 -26.39 12.52 -1.72
N LEU A 177 -26.03 11.23 -1.78
CA LEU A 177 -26.12 10.35 -0.61
C LEU A 177 -25.21 10.81 0.54
N GLY A 178 -23.99 11.30 0.21
CA GLY A 178 -23.07 11.89 1.18
C GLY A 178 -23.59 13.18 1.82
N ALA A 179 -24.47 13.89 1.11
CA ALA A 179 -25.11 15.13 1.56
C ALA A 179 -26.48 14.92 2.23
N GLY A 180 -26.97 13.68 2.36
CA GLY A 180 -28.30 13.37 2.91
C GLY A 180 -29.47 13.78 2.00
N MET A 181 -29.22 13.86 0.67
CA MET A 181 -30.21 14.23 -0.35
C MET A 181 -30.64 12.98 -1.15
N GLU A 182 -31.16 11.97 -0.44
CA GLU A 182 -31.52 10.69 -1.04
C GLU A 182 -32.67 10.80 -2.04
N LYS A 183 -33.65 11.68 -1.77
CA LYS A 183 -34.80 11.88 -2.65
C LYS A 183 -34.39 12.47 -3.99
N GLU A 184 -33.48 13.42 -3.98
CA GLU A 184 -32.93 14.05 -5.17
C GLU A 184 -32.08 13.08 -5.99
N ALA A 185 -31.38 12.17 -5.33
CA ALA A 185 -30.55 11.15 -5.97
C ALA A 185 -31.37 10.16 -6.82
N ILE A 186 -32.68 9.99 -6.56
CA ILE A 186 -33.57 9.10 -7.32
C ILE A 186 -33.59 9.46 -8.82
N ASN A 187 -33.37 10.74 -9.18
CA ASN A 187 -33.35 11.17 -10.58
C ASN A 187 -32.35 10.40 -11.46
N TRP A 188 -31.30 9.81 -10.86
CA TRP A 188 -30.28 9.04 -11.58
C TRP A 188 -30.38 7.53 -11.35
N LEU A 189 -31.41 7.07 -10.63
CA LEU A 189 -31.59 5.64 -10.30
C LEU A 189 -31.67 4.73 -11.55
N SER A 190 -32.32 5.22 -12.62
CA SER A 190 -32.47 4.49 -13.88
C SER A 190 -31.19 4.33 -14.67
N GLN A 191 -30.20 5.20 -14.48
CA GLN A 191 -28.91 5.14 -15.14
C GLN A 191 -27.93 4.16 -14.45
N LEU A 192 -28.20 3.76 -13.20
CA LEU A 192 -27.38 2.80 -12.50
C LEU A 192 -27.76 1.37 -12.89
N ASP A 193 -26.77 0.52 -13.08
CA ASP A 193 -26.98 -0.92 -13.32
C ASP A 193 -27.63 -1.59 -12.11
N ASP A 194 -28.44 -2.63 -12.34
CA ASP A 194 -29.09 -3.39 -11.27
C ASP A 194 -28.10 -4.11 -10.34
N ALA A 195 -26.91 -4.46 -10.85
CA ALA A 195 -25.82 -5.03 -10.09
C ALA A 195 -24.95 -3.98 -9.35
N ASN A 196 -25.29 -2.69 -9.45
CA ASN A 196 -24.52 -1.63 -8.78
C ASN A 196 -24.95 -1.50 -7.32
N PRO A 197 -24.04 -1.65 -6.33
CA PRO A 197 -24.38 -1.51 -4.90
C PRO A 197 -24.96 -0.14 -4.56
N LEU A 198 -24.57 0.93 -5.24
CA LEU A 198 -25.15 2.28 -5.03
C LEU A 198 -26.65 2.31 -5.36
N LYS A 199 -27.09 1.57 -6.37
CA LYS A 199 -28.53 1.47 -6.69
C LYS A 199 -29.30 0.83 -5.55
N VAL A 200 -28.76 -0.25 -4.97
CA VAL A 200 -29.36 -0.94 -3.83
C VAL A 200 -29.36 -0.05 -2.58
N GLN A 201 -28.25 0.65 -2.31
CA GLN A 201 -28.17 1.62 -1.20
C GLN A 201 -29.24 2.73 -1.33
N LEU A 202 -29.34 3.33 -2.50
CA LEU A 202 -30.29 4.39 -2.75
C LEU A 202 -31.75 3.90 -2.57
N ARG A 203 -32.07 2.74 -3.16
CA ARG A 203 -33.41 2.11 -3.01
C ARG A 203 -33.73 1.78 -1.56
N LEU A 204 -32.74 1.31 -0.79
CA LEU A 204 -32.89 1.00 0.64
C LEU A 204 -33.15 2.27 1.45
N LYS A 205 -32.36 3.32 1.28
CA LYS A 205 -32.51 4.60 1.99
C LYS A 205 -33.81 5.34 1.64
N THR A 206 -34.30 5.14 0.44
CA THR A 206 -35.58 5.74 -0.02
C THR A 206 -36.80 4.82 0.17
N SER A 207 -36.62 3.68 0.88
CA SER A 207 -37.66 2.69 1.14
C SER A 207 -38.31 2.09 -0.12
N LEU A 208 -37.59 2.11 -1.26
CA LEU A 208 -38.03 1.49 -2.52
C LEU A 208 -37.79 -0.03 -2.52
N ILE A 209 -37.02 -0.56 -1.59
CA ILE A 209 -36.87 -1.98 -1.31
C ILE A 209 -36.87 -2.21 0.21
N THR A 210 -37.23 -3.42 0.62
CA THR A 210 -37.15 -3.82 2.02
C THR A 210 -35.69 -4.14 2.41
N PRO A 211 -35.34 -4.01 3.69
CA PRO A 211 -34.02 -4.43 4.17
C PRO A 211 -33.69 -5.90 3.85
N ASP A 212 -34.68 -6.82 3.96
CA ASP A 212 -34.50 -8.23 3.62
C ASP A 212 -34.11 -8.43 2.14
N ALA A 213 -34.77 -7.70 1.24
CA ALA A 213 -34.45 -7.76 -0.19
C ALA A 213 -33.05 -7.20 -0.47
N ALA A 214 -32.64 -6.14 0.23
CA ALA A 214 -31.30 -5.58 0.12
C ALA A 214 -30.23 -6.57 0.63
N ILE A 215 -30.48 -7.23 1.78
CA ILE A 215 -29.60 -8.27 2.35
C ILE A 215 -29.45 -9.43 1.36
N ALA A 216 -30.56 -9.94 0.81
CA ALA A 216 -30.52 -11.03 -0.15
C ALA A 216 -29.70 -10.68 -1.41
N GLN A 217 -29.90 -9.47 -1.97
CA GLN A 217 -29.13 -9.00 -3.12
C GLN A 217 -27.64 -8.84 -2.80
N ALA A 218 -27.30 -8.25 -1.63
CA ALA A 218 -25.92 -8.06 -1.22
C ALA A 218 -25.20 -9.40 -0.96
N ARG A 219 -25.84 -10.35 -0.28
CA ARG A 219 -25.31 -11.70 -0.08
C ARG A 219 -25.06 -12.44 -1.39
N ALA A 220 -26.05 -12.40 -2.31
CA ALA A 220 -25.91 -13.00 -3.63
C ALA A 220 -24.77 -12.35 -4.45
N ALA A 221 -24.59 -11.04 -4.34
CA ALA A 221 -23.51 -10.33 -5.01
C ALA A 221 -22.15 -10.71 -4.42
N LEU A 222 -21.99 -10.72 -3.09
CA LEU A 222 -20.76 -11.13 -2.40
C LEU A 222 -20.36 -12.57 -2.76
N ALA A 223 -21.32 -13.48 -2.88
CA ALA A 223 -21.06 -14.86 -3.29
C ALA A 223 -20.51 -14.98 -4.72
N ARG A 224 -20.90 -14.07 -5.63
CA ARG A 224 -20.46 -14.06 -7.04
C ARG A 224 -19.16 -13.30 -7.27
N THR A 225 -19.01 -12.14 -6.65
CA THR A 225 -17.93 -11.19 -6.95
C THR A 225 -16.80 -11.24 -5.93
N GLY A 226 -16.94 -12.02 -4.87
CA GLY A 226 -16.03 -12.03 -3.74
C GLY A 226 -16.24 -10.81 -2.81
N ASN A 227 -15.25 -10.55 -1.96
CA ASN A 227 -15.35 -9.56 -0.88
C ASN A 227 -15.31 -8.13 -1.44
N SER A 228 -16.37 -7.35 -1.23
CA SER A 228 -16.52 -5.98 -1.74
C SER A 228 -17.03 -5.04 -0.67
N ALA A 229 -16.26 -3.98 -0.36
CA ALA A 229 -16.64 -2.99 0.64
C ALA A 229 -18.00 -2.33 0.35
N ALA A 230 -18.32 -2.08 -0.92
CA ALA A 230 -19.58 -1.45 -1.29
C ALA A 230 -20.82 -2.31 -0.94
N TRP A 231 -20.72 -3.63 -1.08
CA TRP A 231 -21.80 -4.53 -0.68
C TRP A 231 -21.88 -4.70 0.85
N TRP A 232 -20.75 -4.63 1.55
CA TRP A 232 -20.76 -4.63 3.01
C TRP A 232 -21.39 -3.35 3.59
N VAL A 233 -21.27 -2.20 2.91
CA VAL A 233 -22.01 -0.97 3.27
C VAL A 233 -23.52 -1.17 3.12
N VAL A 234 -23.99 -1.87 2.07
CA VAL A 234 -25.42 -2.22 1.93
C VAL A 234 -25.89 -3.05 3.12
N LEU A 235 -25.11 -4.09 3.50
CA LEU A 235 -25.44 -4.95 4.65
C LEU A 235 -25.44 -4.18 5.96
N GLN A 236 -24.46 -3.29 6.20
CA GLN A 236 -24.41 -2.41 7.37
C GLN A 236 -25.68 -1.56 7.49
N GLN A 237 -26.08 -0.92 6.38
CA GLN A 237 -27.28 -0.07 6.38
C GLN A 237 -28.57 -0.86 6.58
N ALA A 238 -28.70 -2.01 5.94
CA ALA A 238 -29.86 -2.88 6.10
C ALA A 238 -29.95 -3.44 7.54
N ALA A 239 -28.83 -3.88 8.11
CA ALA A 239 -28.74 -4.35 9.49
C ALA A 239 -29.14 -3.27 10.50
N ALA A 240 -28.69 -2.03 10.28
CA ALA A 240 -29.06 -0.89 11.15
C ALA A 240 -30.57 -0.62 11.11
N LEU A 241 -31.20 -0.68 9.94
CA LEU A 241 -32.66 -0.51 9.79
C LEU A 241 -33.46 -1.63 10.47
N GLN A 242 -33.00 -2.88 10.40
CA GLN A 242 -33.63 -4.03 11.05
C GLN A 242 -33.28 -4.16 12.53
N LYS A 243 -32.29 -3.39 13.01
CA LYS A 243 -31.69 -3.56 14.36
C LYS A 243 -31.06 -4.95 14.53
N ASP A 244 -30.61 -5.58 13.45
CA ASP A 244 -29.86 -6.84 13.50
C ASP A 244 -28.41 -6.57 13.90
N ARG A 245 -28.13 -6.70 15.20
CA ARG A 245 -26.81 -6.46 15.77
C ARG A 245 -25.77 -7.43 15.25
N THR A 246 -26.14 -8.68 15.00
CA THR A 246 -25.20 -9.70 14.52
C THR A 246 -24.73 -9.42 13.10
N LEU A 247 -25.67 -9.08 12.21
CA LEU A 247 -25.35 -8.70 10.83
C LEU A 247 -24.56 -7.38 10.79
N LEU A 248 -24.88 -6.42 11.68
CA LEU A 248 -24.14 -5.16 11.78
C LEU A 248 -22.68 -5.41 12.17
N VAL A 249 -22.43 -6.23 13.17
CA VAL A 249 -21.07 -6.64 13.58
C VAL A 249 -20.33 -7.28 12.42
N GLU A 250 -20.93 -8.27 11.75
CA GLU A 250 -20.33 -8.93 10.59
C GLU A 250 -19.96 -7.95 9.48
N ALA A 251 -20.86 -7.02 9.18
CA ALA A 251 -20.62 -6.01 8.14
C ALA A 251 -19.46 -5.07 8.50
N LEU A 252 -19.43 -4.58 9.75
CA LEU A 252 -18.37 -3.70 10.24
C LEU A 252 -17.00 -4.38 10.28
N GLU A 253 -16.94 -5.66 10.68
CA GLU A 253 -15.72 -6.47 10.67
C GLU A 253 -15.12 -6.56 9.25
N ASN A 254 -15.96 -6.85 8.26
CA ASN A 254 -15.53 -6.95 6.87
C ASN A 254 -15.18 -5.58 6.27
N LEU A 255 -15.92 -4.53 6.62
CA LEU A 255 -15.56 -3.17 6.24
C LEU A 255 -14.21 -2.75 6.82
N LEU A 256 -13.95 -3.11 8.08
CA LEU A 256 -12.67 -2.86 8.71
C LEU A 256 -11.55 -3.69 8.04
N GLN A 257 -11.81 -4.95 7.66
CA GLN A 257 -10.86 -5.77 6.90
C GLN A 257 -10.44 -5.14 5.57
N LEU A 258 -11.39 -4.50 4.87
CA LEU A 258 -11.20 -3.94 3.53
C LEU A 258 -10.76 -2.47 3.52
N ALA A 259 -10.56 -1.85 4.66
CA ALA A 259 -10.33 -0.41 4.79
C ALA A 259 -8.87 0.01 4.58
N SER A 260 -8.14 -0.59 3.61
CA SER A 260 -6.70 -0.34 3.40
C SER A 260 -6.36 1.10 3.02
N ASP A 261 -7.23 1.78 2.27
CA ASP A 261 -6.97 3.10 1.69
C ASP A 261 -7.76 4.23 2.37
N LYS A 262 -8.33 3.96 3.55
CA LYS A 262 -9.09 4.99 4.26
C LYS A 262 -8.19 5.92 5.07
N PRO A 263 -8.54 7.23 5.14
CA PRO A 263 -7.85 8.17 6.03
C PRO A 263 -7.90 7.70 7.49
N PRO A 264 -6.87 8.04 8.30
CA PRO A 264 -6.76 7.59 9.70
C PRO A 264 -8.00 7.91 10.54
N GLU A 265 -8.63 9.09 10.35
CA GLU A 265 -9.82 9.50 11.10
C GLU A 265 -11.03 8.60 10.79
N ARG A 266 -11.23 8.24 9.53
CA ARG A 266 -12.31 7.33 9.12
C ARG A 266 -12.08 5.91 9.61
N LEU A 267 -10.83 5.48 9.64
CA LEU A 267 -10.45 4.19 10.19
C LEU A 267 -10.71 4.13 11.70
N ALA A 268 -10.33 5.17 12.44
CA ALA A 268 -10.58 5.29 13.88
C ALA A 268 -12.08 5.30 14.21
N ALA A 269 -12.88 6.02 13.41
CA ALA A 269 -14.34 6.03 13.56
C ALA A 269 -14.95 4.63 13.37
N LEU A 270 -14.51 3.90 12.34
CA LEU A 270 -14.98 2.53 12.07
C LEU A 270 -14.60 1.54 13.20
N ILE A 271 -13.38 1.65 13.74
CA ILE A 271 -12.94 0.86 14.89
C ILE A 271 -13.81 1.16 16.11
N THR A 272 -14.09 2.44 16.36
CA THR A 272 -14.95 2.85 17.49
C THR A 272 -16.37 2.32 17.34
N GLU A 273 -16.95 2.45 16.14
CA GLU A 273 -18.29 1.92 15.83
C GLU A 273 -18.36 0.40 16.01
N LEU A 274 -17.33 -0.33 15.58
CA LEU A 274 -17.28 -1.80 15.77
C LEU A 274 -17.22 -2.18 17.25
N TRP A 275 -16.41 -1.49 18.07
CA TRP A 275 -16.36 -1.75 19.51
C TRP A 275 -17.71 -1.48 20.21
N GLN A 276 -18.38 -0.41 19.84
CA GLN A 276 -19.71 -0.09 20.34
C GLN A 276 -20.75 -1.16 19.91
N SER A 277 -20.66 -1.61 18.67
CA SER A 277 -21.55 -2.63 18.12
C SER A 277 -21.34 -3.99 18.78
N TYR A 278 -20.09 -4.37 19.07
CA TYR A 278 -19.80 -5.57 19.88
C TYR A 278 -20.45 -5.51 21.26
N ALA A 279 -20.25 -4.41 21.98
CA ALA A 279 -20.82 -4.26 23.32
C ALA A 279 -22.35 -4.29 23.27
N ALA A 280 -22.97 -3.58 22.34
CA ALA A 280 -24.42 -3.57 22.19
C ALA A 280 -24.98 -4.95 21.82
N ALA A 281 -24.32 -5.66 20.89
CA ALA A 281 -24.76 -7.00 20.48
C ALA A 281 -24.67 -8.01 21.64
N ALA A 282 -23.57 -7.99 22.38
CA ALA A 282 -23.38 -8.87 23.53
C ALA A 282 -24.43 -8.61 24.63
N GLN A 283 -24.69 -7.34 24.96
CA GLN A 283 -25.67 -6.95 25.97
C GLN A 283 -27.11 -7.29 25.57
N ASP A 284 -27.51 -6.98 24.32
CA ASP A 284 -28.85 -7.29 23.83
C ASP A 284 -29.14 -8.80 23.91
N VAL A 285 -28.18 -9.63 23.49
CA VAL A 285 -28.32 -11.10 23.53
C VAL A 285 -28.23 -11.63 24.96
N ALA A 286 -27.39 -11.07 25.83
CA ALA A 286 -27.31 -11.43 27.23
C ALA A 286 -28.65 -11.17 27.93
N ASN A 287 -29.27 -10.01 27.71
CA ASN A 287 -30.59 -9.66 28.23
C ASN A 287 -31.66 -10.64 27.75
N GLN A 288 -31.68 -10.99 26.46
CA GLN A 288 -32.64 -11.97 25.91
C GLN A 288 -32.50 -13.38 26.50
N ASN A 289 -31.28 -13.76 26.92
CA ASN A 289 -30.98 -15.07 27.46
C ASN A 289 -30.84 -15.06 28.99
N HIS A 290 -31.22 -13.97 29.63
CA HIS A 290 -31.18 -13.80 31.11
C HIS A 290 -29.78 -14.02 31.71
N LEU A 291 -28.72 -13.67 30.99
CA LEU A 291 -27.35 -13.73 31.48
C LEU A 291 -27.09 -12.55 32.43
N LEU A 292 -26.61 -12.83 33.61
CA LEU A 292 -26.35 -11.80 34.61
C LEU A 292 -25.08 -11.00 34.27
N LEU A 293 -25.13 -9.71 34.41
CA LEU A 293 -23.95 -8.84 34.29
C LEU A 293 -22.94 -9.21 35.41
N GLY A 294 -21.67 -9.39 35.00
CA GLY A 294 -20.60 -9.79 35.92
C GLY A 294 -20.43 -11.31 36.06
N ASP A 295 -21.29 -12.11 35.46
CA ASP A 295 -21.11 -13.57 35.37
C ASP A 295 -20.32 -13.92 34.10
N ASP A 296 -19.07 -13.51 34.13
CA ASP A 296 -18.15 -13.63 32.97
C ASP A 296 -17.98 -15.09 32.50
N ALA A 297 -18.04 -16.06 33.41
CA ALA A 297 -17.90 -17.47 33.09
C ALA A 297 -19.08 -17.98 32.24
N ASN A 298 -20.30 -17.65 32.60
CA ASN A 298 -21.47 -18.00 31.81
C ASN A 298 -21.53 -17.28 30.46
N TRP A 299 -21.05 -16.05 30.40
CA TRP A 299 -20.94 -15.33 29.15
C TRP A 299 -19.91 -15.99 28.19
N ALA A 300 -18.76 -16.39 28.71
CA ALA A 300 -17.71 -17.09 27.94
C ALA A 300 -18.19 -18.46 27.43
N ASP A 301 -18.90 -19.23 28.29
CA ASP A 301 -19.47 -20.52 27.93
C ASP A 301 -20.57 -20.37 26.86
N TYR A 302 -21.45 -19.39 27.00
CA TYR A 302 -22.49 -19.08 26.01
C TYR A 302 -21.84 -18.74 24.64
N ALA A 303 -20.83 -17.88 24.63
CA ALA A 303 -20.10 -17.51 23.41
C ALA A 303 -19.44 -18.73 22.74
N SER A 304 -18.80 -19.57 23.54
CA SER A 304 -18.10 -20.77 23.05
C SER A 304 -19.06 -21.76 22.39
N ARG A 305 -20.23 -22.00 23.00
CA ARG A 305 -21.25 -22.88 22.41
C ARG A 305 -21.86 -22.34 21.10
N ARG A 306 -21.88 -21.02 20.92
CA ARG A 306 -22.43 -20.37 19.72
C ARG A 306 -21.41 -20.09 18.64
N ALA A 307 -20.12 -20.26 18.92
CA ALA A 307 -19.03 -19.86 18.02
C ALA A 307 -19.10 -20.48 16.62
N ALA A 308 -19.58 -21.72 16.50
CA ALA A 308 -19.74 -22.40 15.22
C ALA A 308 -20.96 -21.90 14.43
N ALA A 309 -22.09 -21.68 15.10
CA ALA A 309 -23.35 -21.31 14.47
C ALA A 309 -23.44 -19.80 14.15
N SER A 310 -22.85 -18.96 15.00
CA SER A 310 -22.87 -17.50 14.86
C SER A 310 -21.53 -16.90 15.30
N PRO A 311 -20.51 -16.98 14.45
CA PRO A 311 -19.16 -16.50 14.79
C PRO A 311 -19.12 -15.00 15.15
N ALA A 312 -19.87 -14.15 14.46
CA ALA A 312 -19.92 -12.71 14.73
C ALA A 312 -20.50 -12.41 16.11
N MET A 313 -21.54 -13.13 16.51
CA MET A 313 -22.11 -13.02 17.86
C MET A 313 -21.12 -13.48 18.94
N ALA A 314 -20.48 -14.63 18.74
CA ALA A 314 -19.48 -15.12 19.69
C ALA A 314 -18.34 -14.11 19.86
N ARG A 315 -17.89 -13.49 18.77
CA ARG A 315 -16.88 -12.41 18.81
C ARG A 315 -17.38 -11.19 19.59
N ALA A 316 -18.65 -10.85 19.49
CA ALA A 316 -19.23 -9.76 20.27
C ALA A 316 -19.10 -10.01 21.78
N PHE A 317 -19.39 -11.22 22.25
CA PHE A 317 -19.20 -11.61 23.64
C PHE A 317 -17.72 -11.61 24.04
N PHE A 318 -16.84 -12.22 23.24
CA PHE A 318 -15.41 -12.22 23.53
C PHE A 318 -14.82 -10.80 23.52
N ALA A 319 -15.26 -9.94 22.61
CA ALA A 319 -14.86 -8.53 22.57
C ALA A 319 -15.31 -7.75 23.80
N TYR A 320 -16.51 -8.01 24.29
CA TYR A 320 -17.02 -7.44 25.53
C TYR A 320 -16.19 -7.91 26.73
N LEU A 321 -16.01 -9.22 26.90
CA LEU A 321 -15.23 -9.81 27.99
C LEU A 321 -13.77 -9.38 27.98
N ALA A 322 -13.16 -9.27 26.80
CA ALA A 322 -11.78 -8.80 26.65
C ALA A 322 -11.54 -7.38 27.18
N GLN A 323 -12.59 -6.57 27.28
CA GLN A 323 -12.53 -5.19 27.79
C GLN A 323 -13.11 -5.04 29.21
N GLN A 324 -14.21 -5.70 29.50
CA GLN A 324 -15.04 -5.42 30.68
C GLN A 324 -14.92 -6.46 31.78
N SER A 325 -14.34 -7.65 31.49
CA SER A 325 -14.19 -8.67 32.54
C SER A 325 -13.34 -8.15 33.71
N THR A 326 -13.78 -8.46 34.91
CA THR A 326 -13.10 -8.08 36.16
C THR A 326 -11.86 -8.95 36.41
N THR A 327 -11.86 -10.20 35.93
CA THR A 327 -10.77 -11.14 36.13
C THR A 327 -9.77 -11.09 34.96
N ILE A 328 -8.48 -11.07 35.28
CA ILE A 328 -7.40 -11.00 34.27
C ILE A 328 -7.42 -12.26 33.38
N ASP A 329 -7.66 -13.44 33.97
CA ASP A 329 -7.66 -14.69 33.24
C ASP A 329 -8.79 -14.79 32.23
N THR A 330 -10.00 -14.41 32.61
CA THR A 330 -11.13 -14.35 31.66
C THR A 330 -10.90 -13.32 30.58
N ARG A 331 -10.32 -12.17 30.92
CA ARG A 331 -9.97 -11.13 29.95
C ARG A 331 -8.96 -11.64 28.91
N ARG A 332 -7.90 -12.31 29.36
CA ARG A 332 -6.88 -12.91 28.49
C ARG A 332 -7.47 -14.04 27.63
N SER A 333 -8.23 -14.93 28.23
CA SER A 333 -8.92 -15.99 27.48
C SER A 333 -9.83 -15.41 26.40
N ALA A 334 -10.61 -14.38 26.71
CA ALA A 334 -11.46 -13.70 25.74
C ALA A 334 -10.68 -13.02 24.62
N GLN A 335 -9.53 -12.41 24.92
CA GLN A 335 -8.62 -11.85 23.90
C GLN A 335 -8.14 -12.93 22.94
N LEU A 336 -7.73 -14.08 23.46
CA LEU A 336 -7.30 -15.22 22.66
C LEU A 336 -8.42 -15.73 21.75
N GLN A 337 -9.61 -15.95 22.31
CA GLN A 337 -10.78 -16.43 21.56
C GLN A 337 -11.21 -15.45 20.46
N LEU A 338 -11.18 -14.14 20.75
CA LEU A 338 -11.46 -13.11 19.77
C LEU A 338 -10.44 -13.14 18.62
N ALA A 339 -9.15 -13.13 18.93
CA ALA A 339 -8.07 -13.17 17.93
C ALA A 339 -8.16 -14.44 17.06
N PHE A 340 -8.38 -15.60 17.68
CA PHE A 340 -8.53 -16.89 17.02
C PHE A 340 -9.76 -16.93 16.10
N SER A 341 -10.93 -16.44 16.58
CA SER A 341 -12.15 -16.38 15.78
C SER A 341 -12.01 -15.46 14.57
N LEU A 342 -11.36 -14.30 14.73
CA LEU A 342 -11.08 -13.38 13.63
C LEU A 342 -10.12 -14.02 12.60
N GLN A 343 -9.09 -14.73 13.04
CA GLN A 343 -8.16 -15.45 12.16
C GLN A 343 -8.90 -16.52 11.33
N ARG A 344 -9.72 -17.35 11.98
CA ARG A 344 -10.52 -18.38 11.29
C ARG A 344 -11.47 -17.79 10.27
N SER A 345 -11.98 -16.60 10.51
CA SER A 345 -12.86 -15.87 9.59
C SER A 345 -12.09 -15.08 8.51
N LYS A 346 -10.77 -15.20 8.43
CA LYS A 346 -9.88 -14.45 7.51
C LYS A 346 -9.97 -12.92 7.70
N LEU A 347 -10.18 -12.48 8.93
CA LEU A 347 -10.29 -11.08 9.33
C LEU A 347 -9.02 -10.59 10.05
N GLY A 348 -7.85 -10.92 9.50
CA GLY A 348 -6.55 -10.63 10.11
C GLY A 348 -6.27 -9.15 10.27
N LEU A 349 -6.56 -8.31 9.26
CA LEU A 349 -6.41 -6.86 9.37
C LEU A 349 -7.37 -6.27 10.42
N THR A 350 -8.59 -6.78 10.50
CA THR A 350 -9.55 -6.40 11.54
C THR A 350 -8.99 -6.69 12.92
N ALA A 351 -8.43 -7.89 13.14
CA ALA A 351 -7.80 -8.25 14.41
C ALA A 351 -6.65 -7.30 14.76
N ILE A 352 -5.72 -7.06 13.85
CA ILE A 352 -4.58 -6.17 14.05
C ILE A 352 -5.04 -4.75 14.42
N ARG A 353 -6.07 -4.24 13.74
CA ARG A 353 -6.60 -2.89 13.96
C ARG A 353 -7.32 -2.77 15.30
N LEU A 354 -8.10 -3.78 15.69
CA LEU A 354 -8.79 -3.81 16.98
C LEU A 354 -7.83 -3.85 18.16
N PHE A 355 -6.79 -4.69 18.10
CA PHE A 355 -5.75 -4.79 19.12
C PHE A 355 -4.64 -3.73 18.98
N GLY A 356 -4.69 -2.90 17.95
CA GLY A 356 -3.69 -1.85 17.68
C GLY A 356 -3.72 -0.69 18.66
N ASP A 357 -4.83 -0.45 19.36
CA ASP A 357 -4.95 0.59 20.38
C ASP A 357 -4.17 0.20 21.65
N ALA A 358 -2.98 0.77 21.79
CA ALA A 358 -2.09 0.50 22.93
C ALA A 358 -2.66 0.97 24.28
N LYS A 359 -3.61 1.91 24.29
CA LYS A 359 -4.28 2.35 25.53
C LYS A 359 -5.29 1.30 26.00
N ARG A 360 -5.98 0.67 25.05
CA ARG A 360 -6.99 -0.37 25.34
C ARG A 360 -6.35 -1.73 25.56
N PHE A 361 -5.35 -2.08 24.76
CA PHE A 361 -4.62 -3.34 24.81
C PHE A 361 -3.10 -3.08 24.87
N PRO A 362 -2.54 -2.70 26.04
CA PRO A 362 -1.10 -2.69 26.21
C PRO A 362 -0.52 -4.08 25.88
N VAL A 363 0.53 -4.14 25.09
CA VAL A 363 1.05 -5.41 24.52
C VAL A 363 1.39 -6.42 25.62
N GLU A 364 1.89 -5.95 26.76
CA GLU A 364 2.28 -6.77 27.91
C GLU A 364 1.07 -7.40 28.62
N GLN A 365 -0.13 -6.82 28.46
CA GLN A 365 -1.38 -7.31 29.04
C GLN A 365 -2.16 -8.22 28.10
N VAL A 366 -1.80 -8.25 26.81
CA VAL A 366 -2.40 -9.15 25.83
C VAL A 366 -1.92 -10.58 26.11
N ASP A 367 -2.85 -11.54 26.01
CA ASP A 367 -2.54 -12.95 26.16
C ASP A 367 -1.37 -13.37 25.25
N PRO A 368 -0.37 -14.14 25.73
CA PRO A 368 0.79 -14.53 24.95
C PRO A 368 0.46 -15.29 23.65
N GLN A 369 -0.55 -16.17 23.66
CA GLN A 369 -0.98 -16.89 22.46
C GLN A 369 -1.73 -15.94 21.49
N ALA A 370 -2.53 -15.02 22.01
CA ALA A 370 -3.13 -13.95 21.19
C ALA A 370 -2.03 -13.06 20.55
N ARG A 371 -0.98 -12.68 21.28
CA ARG A 371 0.17 -11.96 20.72
C ARG A 371 0.82 -12.72 19.58
N TYR A 372 1.01 -14.03 19.74
CA TYR A 372 1.55 -14.87 18.68
C TYR A 372 0.66 -14.84 17.42
N LEU A 373 -0.66 -15.02 17.58
CA LEU A 373 -1.62 -14.99 16.49
C LEU A 373 -1.64 -13.62 15.79
N LEU A 374 -1.67 -12.53 16.56
CA LEU A 374 -1.66 -11.16 16.02
C LEU A 374 -0.38 -10.86 15.23
N GLY A 375 0.76 -11.29 15.73
CA GLY A 375 2.03 -11.17 15.00
C GLY A 375 2.05 -11.99 13.70
N SER A 376 1.50 -13.21 13.73
CA SER A 376 1.37 -14.05 12.54
C SER A 376 0.48 -13.39 11.48
N MET A 377 -0.71 -12.92 11.88
CA MET A 377 -1.62 -12.17 11.00
C MET A 377 -0.98 -10.89 10.44
N ALA A 378 -0.14 -10.22 11.25
CA ALA A 378 0.58 -9.03 10.81
C ALA A 378 1.59 -9.35 9.69
N LEU A 379 2.33 -10.45 9.80
CA LEU A 379 3.24 -10.90 8.73
C LEU A 379 2.49 -11.30 7.46
N GLU A 380 1.38 -12.03 7.57
CA GLU A 380 0.52 -12.39 6.44
C GLU A 380 -0.01 -11.16 5.69
N ASN A 381 -0.21 -10.06 6.41
CA ASN A 381 -0.67 -8.78 5.85
C ASN A 381 0.48 -7.78 5.56
N ASN A 382 1.71 -8.26 5.46
CA ASN A 382 2.91 -7.46 5.15
C ASN A 382 3.14 -6.26 6.11
N GLN A 383 2.89 -6.48 7.41
CA GLN A 383 3.10 -5.49 8.49
C GLN A 383 4.18 -5.96 9.48
N PRO A 384 5.46 -6.02 9.07
CA PRO A 384 6.53 -6.59 9.91
C PRO A 384 6.76 -5.80 11.21
N LEU A 385 6.60 -4.46 11.18
CA LEU A 385 6.69 -3.63 12.40
C LEU A 385 5.65 -4.02 13.45
N THR A 386 4.43 -4.29 13.02
CA THR A 386 3.35 -4.75 13.92
C THR A 386 3.63 -6.15 14.45
N ALA A 387 4.13 -7.05 13.61
CA ALA A 387 4.54 -8.39 14.02
C ALA A 387 5.65 -8.35 15.07
N ALA A 388 6.70 -7.56 14.81
CA ALA A 388 7.81 -7.37 15.74
C ALA A 388 7.33 -6.83 17.10
N ARG A 389 6.41 -5.85 17.11
CA ARG A 389 5.82 -5.31 18.33
C ARG A 389 5.13 -6.38 19.18
N TYR A 390 4.35 -7.28 18.57
CA TYR A 390 3.67 -8.33 19.30
C TYR A 390 4.60 -9.45 19.76
N TRP A 391 5.64 -9.77 18.99
CA TRP A 391 6.53 -10.90 19.24
C TRP A 391 7.74 -10.55 20.10
N GLN A 392 8.12 -9.28 20.20
CA GLN A 392 9.22 -8.84 21.04
C GLN A 392 8.99 -9.24 22.50
N GLY A 393 9.95 -9.94 23.10
CA GLY A 393 9.85 -10.42 24.48
C GLY A 393 8.84 -11.56 24.69
N LEU A 394 8.27 -12.15 23.62
CA LEU A 394 7.39 -13.30 23.73
C LEU A 394 8.22 -14.57 23.88
N ALA A 395 7.89 -15.38 24.88
CA ALA A 395 8.48 -16.72 25.03
C ALA A 395 8.04 -17.63 23.86
N THR A 396 8.80 -18.70 23.63
CA THR A 396 8.46 -19.69 22.60
C THR A 396 7.04 -20.23 22.82
N PRO A 397 6.14 -20.10 21.83
CA PRO A 397 4.79 -20.66 21.94
C PRO A 397 4.86 -22.19 22.15
N PRO A 398 4.04 -22.76 23.06
CA PRO A 398 4.12 -24.20 23.40
C PRO A 398 3.88 -25.14 22.22
N THR A 399 3.23 -24.64 21.16
CA THR A 399 2.87 -25.42 19.96
C THR A 399 3.93 -25.36 18.86
N LEU A 400 5.02 -24.60 19.06
CA LEU A 400 6.07 -24.41 18.07
C LEU A 400 7.39 -25.03 18.53
N ASP A 401 8.13 -25.55 17.55
CA ASP A 401 9.53 -25.87 17.72
C ASP A 401 10.33 -24.61 18.08
N PRO A 402 11.23 -24.63 19.06
CA PRO A 402 12.01 -23.48 19.48
C PRO A 402 12.84 -22.83 18.36
N ASP A 403 13.39 -23.63 17.45
CA ASP A 403 14.19 -23.10 16.36
C ASP A 403 13.32 -22.50 15.25
N GLU A 404 12.16 -23.11 14.97
CA GLU A 404 11.17 -22.50 14.09
C GLU A 404 10.64 -21.15 14.65
N TRP A 405 10.45 -21.06 15.95
CA TRP A 405 10.10 -19.79 16.59
C TRP A 405 11.20 -18.73 16.43
N ARG A 406 12.46 -19.09 16.73
CA ARG A 406 13.59 -18.17 16.64
C ARG A 406 13.75 -17.60 15.23
N ILE A 407 13.65 -18.45 14.19
CA ILE A 407 13.78 -17.97 12.80
C ILE A 407 12.62 -17.09 12.39
N ARG A 408 11.39 -17.39 12.79
CA ARG A 408 10.22 -16.50 12.51
C ARG A 408 10.38 -15.15 13.20
N LEU A 409 10.79 -15.15 14.45
CA LEU A 409 11.05 -13.93 15.21
C LEU A 409 12.15 -13.11 14.56
N ALA A 410 13.27 -13.73 14.19
CA ALA A 410 14.37 -13.06 13.51
C ALA A 410 13.90 -12.40 12.20
N GLN A 411 13.18 -13.13 11.36
CA GLN A 411 12.65 -12.61 10.10
C GLN A 411 11.72 -11.42 10.31
N ALA A 412 10.85 -11.47 11.30
CA ALA A 412 9.93 -10.37 11.61
C ALA A 412 10.71 -9.12 12.06
N LEU A 413 11.67 -9.30 12.97
CA LEU A 413 12.47 -8.20 13.53
C LEU A 413 13.37 -7.55 12.46
N VAL A 414 14.05 -8.35 11.65
CA VAL A 414 14.90 -7.84 10.55
C VAL A 414 14.07 -7.06 9.52
N ARG A 415 12.94 -7.60 9.09
CA ARG A 415 12.03 -6.90 8.17
C ARG A 415 11.44 -5.61 8.77
N ALA A 416 11.31 -5.57 10.07
CA ALA A 416 10.87 -4.38 10.81
C ALA A 416 11.97 -3.33 11.00
N GLY A 417 13.21 -3.59 10.55
CA GLY A 417 14.36 -2.71 10.76
C GLY A 417 14.94 -2.77 12.18
N ALA A 418 14.48 -3.71 13.01
CA ALA A 418 15.02 -3.96 14.36
C ALA A 418 16.25 -4.88 14.25
N ALA A 419 17.36 -4.34 13.76
CA ALA A 419 18.53 -5.11 13.35
C ALA A 419 19.17 -5.90 14.50
N GLU A 420 19.49 -5.30 15.63
CA GLU A 420 20.12 -5.99 16.76
C GLU A 420 19.22 -7.05 17.42
N PRO A 421 17.92 -6.76 17.73
CA PRO A 421 17.03 -7.83 18.21
C PRO A 421 16.85 -8.98 17.21
N GLY A 422 16.84 -8.68 15.91
CA GLY A 422 16.79 -9.71 14.87
C GLY A 422 18.06 -10.55 14.81
N ALA A 423 19.23 -9.92 14.94
CA ALA A 423 20.52 -10.59 15.03
C ALA A 423 20.62 -11.45 16.30
N ASP A 424 20.12 -11.00 17.44
CA ASP A 424 20.10 -11.78 18.68
C ASP A 424 19.25 -13.04 18.55
N ALA A 425 18.11 -12.95 17.88
CA ALA A 425 17.28 -14.12 17.59
C ALA A 425 18.01 -15.13 16.67
N LEU A 426 18.78 -14.64 15.67
CA LEU A 426 19.63 -15.50 14.81
C LEU A 426 20.80 -16.10 15.60
N ARG A 427 21.47 -15.33 16.48
CA ARG A 427 22.54 -15.85 17.36
C ARG A 427 22.01 -16.98 18.26
N ALA A 428 20.82 -16.78 18.85
CA ALA A 428 20.17 -17.80 19.68
C ALA A 428 19.77 -19.05 18.90
N LEU A 429 19.35 -18.90 17.62
CA LEU A 429 19.11 -20.02 16.72
C LEU A 429 20.39 -20.83 16.47
N ILE A 430 21.47 -20.14 16.07
CA ILE A 430 22.75 -20.77 15.73
C ILE A 430 23.36 -21.47 16.95
N ALA A 431 23.34 -20.81 18.12
CA ALA A 431 23.91 -21.37 19.34
C ALA A 431 23.15 -22.60 19.88
N GLY A 432 21.84 -22.67 19.61
CA GLY A 432 20.97 -23.77 20.05
C GLY A 432 21.05 -25.03 19.18
N SER A 433 21.60 -24.93 17.97
CA SER A 433 21.46 -25.98 16.97
C SER A 433 22.84 -26.54 16.53
N LYS A 434 23.00 -27.85 16.56
CA LYS A 434 24.18 -28.52 16.00
C LYS A 434 24.11 -28.64 14.46
N ALA A 435 22.92 -28.70 13.92
CA ALA A 435 22.62 -28.72 12.49
C ALA A 435 21.25 -28.04 12.27
N LEU A 436 21.13 -27.19 11.27
CA LEU A 436 19.87 -26.58 10.88
C LEU A 436 19.33 -27.29 9.64
N PRO A 437 18.01 -27.57 9.56
CA PRO A 437 17.36 -28.03 8.33
C PRO A 437 17.65 -27.08 7.18
N ALA A 438 17.79 -27.57 5.95
CA ALA A 438 18.19 -26.79 4.78
C ALA A 438 17.27 -25.57 4.55
N GLU A 439 15.95 -25.72 4.70
CA GLU A 439 14.99 -24.62 4.58
C GLU A 439 15.19 -23.54 5.65
N MET A 440 15.44 -23.95 6.89
CA MET A 440 15.69 -23.03 8.00
C MET A 440 17.02 -22.29 7.81
N MET A 441 18.05 -22.99 7.36
CA MET A 441 19.35 -22.42 7.00
C MET A 441 19.20 -21.37 5.89
N GLN A 442 18.43 -21.66 4.83
CA GLN A 442 18.17 -20.72 3.76
C GLN A 442 17.46 -19.45 4.27
N ARG A 443 16.47 -19.60 5.15
CA ARG A 443 15.77 -18.47 5.78
C ARG A 443 16.72 -17.65 6.68
N ALA A 444 17.63 -18.28 7.39
CA ALA A 444 18.65 -17.61 8.20
C ALA A 444 19.60 -16.80 7.33
N VAL A 445 20.17 -17.40 6.27
CA VAL A 445 21.07 -16.72 5.31
C VAL A 445 20.37 -15.53 4.67
N ALA A 446 19.12 -15.69 4.21
CA ALA A 446 18.34 -14.59 3.65
C ALA A 446 18.11 -13.43 4.65
N SER A 447 17.90 -13.75 5.94
CA SER A 447 17.75 -12.72 6.98
C SER A 447 19.07 -11.96 7.23
N VAL A 448 20.21 -12.66 7.19
CA VAL A 448 21.54 -12.03 7.31
C VAL A 448 21.83 -11.14 6.10
N GLN A 449 21.42 -11.57 4.90
CA GLN A 449 21.54 -10.72 3.69
C GLN A 449 20.72 -9.45 3.81
N GLN A 450 19.48 -9.51 4.34
CA GLN A 450 18.67 -8.32 4.59
C GLN A 450 19.35 -7.35 5.60
N LEU A 451 20.01 -7.87 6.63
CA LEU A 451 20.82 -7.06 7.56
C LEU A 451 21.98 -6.37 6.83
N GLN A 452 22.67 -7.10 5.95
CA GLN A 452 23.75 -6.55 5.12
C GLN A 452 23.24 -5.41 4.23
N ASP A 453 22.14 -5.64 3.51
CA ASP A 453 21.53 -4.68 2.60
C ASP A 453 20.99 -3.43 3.33
N ALA A 454 20.58 -3.59 4.58
CA ALA A 454 20.19 -2.51 5.49
C ALA A 454 21.38 -1.73 6.09
N GLY A 455 22.63 -2.07 5.74
CA GLY A 455 23.83 -1.37 6.19
C GLY A 455 24.47 -1.93 7.47
N HIS A 456 23.95 -3.02 8.05
CA HIS A 456 24.49 -3.67 9.25
C HIS A 456 25.58 -4.70 8.91
N ALA A 457 26.57 -4.27 8.11
CA ALA A 457 27.58 -5.15 7.52
C ALA A 457 28.41 -5.90 8.57
N LYS A 458 28.76 -5.26 9.71
CA LYS A 458 29.53 -5.90 10.79
C LYS A 458 28.76 -7.06 11.42
N THR A 459 27.51 -6.81 11.79
CA THR A 459 26.60 -7.80 12.38
C THR A 459 26.35 -8.95 11.39
N ALA A 460 26.18 -8.61 10.10
CA ALA A 460 26.01 -9.61 9.04
C ALA A 460 27.24 -10.51 8.86
N ASP A 461 28.50 -9.95 8.87
CA ASP A 461 29.71 -10.77 8.77
C ASP A 461 29.87 -11.73 9.97
N GLU A 462 29.55 -11.24 11.17
CA GLU A 462 29.58 -12.08 12.40
C GLU A 462 28.61 -13.27 12.27
N LEU A 463 27.39 -13.02 11.81
CA LEU A 463 26.37 -14.07 11.61
C LEU A 463 26.73 -15.02 10.46
N TYR A 464 27.22 -14.51 9.33
CA TYR A 464 27.72 -15.33 8.24
C TYR A 464 28.84 -16.26 8.68
N ARG A 465 29.79 -15.75 9.49
CA ARG A 465 30.88 -16.55 10.05
C ARG A 465 30.34 -17.67 10.93
N ALA A 466 29.32 -17.43 11.73
CA ALA A 466 28.70 -18.42 12.59
C ALA A 466 27.89 -19.47 11.81
N LEU A 467 27.23 -19.08 10.70
CA LEU A 467 26.46 -19.98 9.83
C LEU A 467 27.35 -20.85 8.91
N LEU A 468 28.52 -20.35 8.54
CA LEU A 468 29.39 -20.99 7.54
C LEU A 468 29.70 -22.50 7.84
N PRO A 469 30.05 -22.89 9.07
CA PRO A 469 30.34 -24.30 9.39
C PRO A 469 29.11 -25.21 9.36
N LEU A 470 27.90 -24.63 9.46
CA LEU A 470 26.63 -25.36 9.49
C LEU A 470 26.01 -25.50 8.08
N ALA A 471 26.52 -24.74 7.11
CA ALA A 471 25.93 -24.65 5.78
C ALA A 471 26.47 -25.71 4.82
N GLU A 472 25.57 -26.32 4.03
CA GLU A 472 25.93 -27.15 2.88
C GLU A 472 26.46 -26.34 1.70
N ALA A 473 27.12 -26.98 0.74
CA ALA A 473 27.83 -26.31 -0.34
C ALA A 473 27.07 -25.20 -1.09
N PRO A 474 25.80 -25.34 -1.47
CA PRO A 474 25.07 -24.26 -2.15
C PRO A 474 24.93 -23.00 -1.29
N LEU A 475 24.48 -23.13 -0.04
CA LEU A 475 24.31 -22.00 0.88
C LEU A 475 25.66 -21.47 1.39
N ARG A 476 26.65 -22.33 1.54
CA ARG A 476 28.02 -21.93 1.85
C ARG A 476 28.60 -20.98 0.80
N ARG A 477 28.29 -21.21 -0.48
CA ARG A 477 28.66 -20.28 -1.57
C ARG A 477 28.02 -18.90 -1.39
N GLU A 478 26.73 -18.85 -1.05
CA GLU A 478 26.00 -17.59 -0.82
C GLU A 478 26.59 -16.83 0.38
N ILE A 479 26.89 -17.54 1.47
CA ILE A 479 27.53 -16.96 2.65
C ILE A 479 28.90 -16.35 2.30
N LEU A 480 29.75 -17.12 1.60
CA LEU A 480 31.08 -16.65 1.18
C LEU A 480 30.98 -15.44 0.22
N PHE A 481 30.01 -15.47 -0.69
CA PHE A 481 29.73 -14.33 -1.58
C PHE A 481 29.33 -13.07 -0.79
N GLY A 482 28.42 -13.20 0.19
CA GLY A 482 28.02 -12.11 1.09
C GLY A 482 29.21 -11.53 1.87
N ARG A 483 30.04 -12.40 2.45
CA ARG A 483 31.25 -11.99 3.18
C ARG A 483 32.26 -11.28 2.27
N GLY A 484 32.43 -11.77 1.04
CA GLY A 484 33.27 -11.12 0.03
C GLY A 484 32.79 -9.70 -0.29
N ARG A 485 31.49 -9.50 -0.43
CA ARG A 485 30.90 -8.18 -0.64
C ARG A 485 31.11 -7.23 0.54
N ILE A 486 31.01 -7.73 1.76
CA ILE A 486 31.29 -6.95 2.97
C ILE A 486 32.78 -6.54 3.03
N ALA A 487 33.69 -7.46 2.76
CA ALA A 487 35.13 -7.16 2.73
C ALA A 487 35.47 -6.13 1.65
N GLU A 488 34.87 -6.23 0.46
CA GLU A 488 35.01 -5.24 -0.62
C GLU A 488 34.54 -3.85 -0.19
N ALA A 489 33.38 -3.75 0.44
CA ALA A 489 32.84 -2.49 0.96
C ALA A 489 33.73 -1.86 2.05
N ASN A 490 34.45 -2.68 2.80
CA ASN A 490 35.44 -2.23 3.80
C ASN A 490 36.84 -1.97 3.20
N ASN A 491 37.01 -2.01 1.87
CA ASN A 491 38.27 -1.88 1.15
C ASN A 491 39.33 -2.95 1.48
N ASP A 492 38.93 -4.07 2.10
CA ASP A 492 39.82 -5.23 2.30
C ASP A 492 39.77 -6.11 1.04
N PHE A 493 40.40 -5.60 -0.02
CA PHE A 493 40.30 -6.18 -1.36
C PHE A 493 40.92 -7.60 -1.45
N GLN A 494 41.98 -7.86 -0.69
CA GLN A 494 42.59 -9.18 -0.67
C GLN A 494 41.63 -10.21 -0.07
N ARG A 495 41.07 -9.94 1.10
CA ARG A 495 40.12 -10.84 1.75
C ARG A 495 38.80 -10.94 0.97
N ALA A 496 38.37 -9.86 0.30
CA ALA A 496 37.24 -9.90 -0.61
C ALA A 496 37.47 -10.87 -1.77
N ALA A 497 38.66 -10.82 -2.38
CA ALA A 497 39.03 -11.72 -3.45
C ALA A 497 39.06 -13.19 -2.98
N ASP A 498 39.64 -13.47 -1.80
CA ASP A 498 39.69 -14.80 -1.24
C ASP A 498 38.29 -15.41 -1.05
N TYR A 499 37.37 -14.71 -0.39
CA TYR A 499 36.01 -15.22 -0.18
C TYR A 499 35.24 -15.38 -1.49
N LEU A 500 35.35 -14.42 -2.40
CA LEU A 500 34.66 -14.48 -3.69
C LEU A 500 35.21 -15.60 -4.58
N LEU A 501 36.53 -15.85 -4.54
CA LEU A 501 37.14 -16.95 -5.31
C LEU A 501 36.75 -18.29 -4.71
N GLU A 502 36.77 -18.44 -3.38
CA GLU A 502 36.28 -19.63 -2.70
C GLU A 502 34.79 -19.90 -3.06
N ALA A 503 33.94 -18.89 -3.03
CA ALA A 503 32.55 -19.01 -3.47
C ALA A 503 32.43 -19.48 -4.93
N ALA A 504 33.24 -18.94 -5.84
CA ALA A 504 33.20 -19.32 -7.25
C ALA A 504 33.60 -20.76 -7.52
N LEU A 505 34.52 -21.33 -6.71
CA LEU A 505 35.16 -22.62 -6.96
C LEU A 505 34.59 -23.78 -6.12
N LEU A 506 33.78 -23.48 -5.11
CA LEU A 506 33.37 -24.42 -4.06
C LEU A 506 32.64 -25.67 -4.57
N ILE A 507 31.74 -25.55 -5.54
CA ILE A 507 30.97 -26.69 -6.07
C ILE A 507 31.64 -27.30 -7.30
N ASP A 508 32.01 -26.45 -8.25
CA ASP A 508 32.73 -26.85 -9.46
C ASP A 508 33.63 -25.69 -9.90
N SER A 509 34.91 -25.94 -10.07
CA SER A 509 35.89 -24.96 -10.50
C SER A 509 35.62 -24.43 -11.94
N ARG A 510 34.77 -25.12 -12.69
CA ARG A 510 34.34 -24.73 -14.04
C ARG A 510 32.91 -24.19 -14.10
N ALA A 511 32.27 -23.98 -12.94
CA ALA A 511 30.90 -23.50 -12.87
C ALA A 511 30.72 -22.15 -13.59
N THR A 512 29.69 -22.06 -14.42
CA THR A 512 29.30 -20.85 -15.17
C THR A 512 27.88 -20.39 -14.81
N ASP A 513 27.31 -20.88 -13.70
CA ASP A 513 26.08 -20.33 -13.16
C ASP A 513 26.25 -18.86 -12.72
N ALA A 514 25.15 -18.17 -12.57
CA ALA A 514 25.16 -16.72 -12.33
C ALA A 514 25.98 -16.33 -11.08
N LEU A 515 25.87 -17.10 -9.99
CA LEU A 515 26.58 -16.80 -8.76
C LEU A 515 28.08 -17.05 -8.90
N ALA A 516 28.49 -18.15 -9.55
CA ALA A 516 29.90 -18.46 -9.80
C ALA A 516 30.57 -17.39 -10.68
N VAL A 517 29.90 -16.98 -11.76
CA VAL A 517 30.39 -15.93 -12.66
C VAL A 517 30.53 -14.59 -11.93
N ASN A 518 29.51 -14.19 -11.16
CA ASN A 518 29.54 -12.92 -10.41
C ASN A 518 30.62 -12.94 -9.31
N ALA A 519 30.76 -14.06 -8.61
CA ALA A 519 31.77 -14.23 -7.58
C ALA A 519 33.19 -14.16 -8.20
N ARG A 520 33.43 -14.87 -9.31
CA ARG A 520 34.73 -14.86 -9.98
C ARG A 520 35.05 -13.48 -10.58
N LEU A 521 34.06 -12.78 -11.12
CA LEU A 521 34.23 -11.42 -11.63
C LEU A 521 34.59 -10.45 -10.48
N GLY A 522 33.86 -10.52 -9.35
CA GLY A 522 34.19 -9.75 -8.17
C GLY A 522 35.57 -10.07 -7.62
N ALA A 523 35.96 -11.36 -7.59
CA ALA A 523 37.30 -11.77 -7.18
C ALA A 523 38.38 -11.17 -8.09
N ALA A 524 38.22 -11.24 -9.42
CA ALA A 524 39.16 -10.69 -10.37
C ALA A 524 39.33 -9.16 -10.20
N ALA A 525 38.25 -8.42 -10.02
CA ALA A 525 38.29 -7.00 -9.79
C ALA A 525 39.00 -6.64 -8.47
N ASN A 526 38.74 -7.39 -7.39
CA ASN A 526 39.35 -7.17 -6.08
C ASN A 526 40.84 -7.57 -6.06
N LEU A 527 41.23 -8.63 -6.78
CA LEU A 527 42.65 -8.98 -6.98
C LEU A 527 43.40 -7.81 -7.66
N GLY A 528 42.79 -7.20 -8.69
CA GLY A 528 43.36 -6.03 -9.33
C GLY A 528 43.57 -4.85 -8.38
N ARG A 529 42.55 -4.53 -7.57
CA ARG A 529 42.62 -3.47 -6.55
C ARG A 529 43.64 -3.77 -5.44
N ALA A 530 43.82 -5.04 -5.11
CA ALA A 530 44.83 -5.50 -4.15
C ALA A 530 46.25 -5.48 -4.74
N GLY A 531 46.46 -5.13 -6.02
CA GLY A 531 47.76 -5.13 -6.70
C GLY A 531 48.21 -6.48 -7.25
N LEU A 532 47.41 -7.54 -7.10
CA LEU A 532 47.66 -8.91 -7.57
C LEU A 532 47.23 -9.05 -9.04
N LYS A 533 47.91 -8.27 -9.93
CA LYS A 533 47.48 -8.10 -11.34
C LYS A 533 47.54 -9.37 -12.16
N ASP A 534 48.49 -10.24 -11.93
CA ASP A 534 48.63 -11.47 -12.72
C ASP A 534 47.52 -12.48 -12.37
N ASP A 535 47.18 -12.60 -11.10
CA ASP A 535 46.05 -13.42 -10.65
C ASP A 535 44.72 -12.87 -11.18
N ALA A 536 44.56 -11.55 -11.14
CA ALA A 536 43.39 -10.87 -11.71
C ALA A 536 43.24 -11.18 -13.22
N ARG A 537 44.32 -11.05 -13.98
CA ARG A 537 44.35 -11.39 -15.43
C ARG A 537 43.96 -12.84 -15.67
N ALA A 538 44.47 -13.77 -14.89
CA ALA A 538 44.12 -15.18 -15.00
C ALA A 538 42.61 -15.42 -14.85
N GLN A 539 41.97 -14.77 -13.86
CA GLN A 539 40.52 -14.90 -13.65
C GLN A 539 39.71 -14.22 -14.76
N PHE A 540 40.10 -13.04 -15.22
CA PHE A 540 39.43 -12.37 -16.36
C PHE A 540 39.53 -13.17 -17.65
N ASN A 541 40.70 -13.74 -17.96
CA ASN A 541 40.90 -14.60 -19.13
C ASN A 541 40.03 -15.85 -19.07
N TRP A 542 39.90 -16.46 -17.90
CA TRP A 542 39.01 -17.59 -17.71
C TRP A 542 37.55 -17.21 -17.96
N LEU A 543 37.09 -16.06 -17.43
CA LEU A 543 35.72 -15.55 -17.61
C LEU A 543 35.43 -15.28 -19.09
N GLN A 544 36.34 -14.62 -19.81
CA GLN A 544 36.19 -14.34 -21.25
C GLN A 544 36.08 -15.61 -22.10
N LYS A 545 36.77 -16.69 -21.68
CA LYS A 545 36.75 -17.96 -22.40
C LYS A 545 35.50 -18.79 -22.14
N ASN A 546 34.93 -18.71 -20.95
CA ASN A 546 33.90 -19.65 -20.50
C ASN A 546 32.50 -19.02 -20.42
N VAL A 547 32.35 -17.70 -20.29
CA VAL A 547 31.06 -17.00 -20.25
C VAL A 547 30.59 -16.76 -21.68
N LYS A 548 29.32 -17.12 -21.96
CA LYS A 548 28.71 -16.96 -23.28
C LYS A 548 27.73 -15.79 -23.38
N ASP A 549 27.28 -15.25 -22.24
CA ASP A 549 26.34 -14.14 -22.16
C ASP A 549 27.00 -12.84 -22.68
N PRO A 550 26.47 -12.22 -23.75
CA PRO A 550 27.07 -11.04 -24.37
C PRO A 550 27.18 -9.84 -23.43
N GLU A 551 26.13 -9.60 -22.61
CA GLU A 551 26.10 -8.48 -21.67
C GLU A 551 27.15 -8.65 -20.57
N LYS A 552 27.29 -9.86 -20.04
CA LYS A 552 28.33 -10.18 -19.06
C LYS A 552 29.72 -10.12 -19.65
N LEU A 553 29.91 -10.54 -20.91
CA LEU A 553 31.20 -10.44 -21.58
C LEU A 553 31.61 -8.97 -21.76
N GLU A 554 30.71 -8.08 -22.08
CA GLU A 554 30.99 -6.66 -22.17
C GLU A 554 31.41 -6.07 -20.83
N LEU A 555 30.67 -6.42 -19.74
CA LEU A 555 31.05 -6.03 -18.38
C LEU A 555 32.45 -6.56 -18.01
N ILE A 556 32.73 -7.84 -18.27
CA ILE A 556 34.05 -8.45 -18.02
C ILE A 556 35.15 -7.70 -18.76
N ARG A 557 34.97 -7.36 -20.05
CA ARG A 557 35.96 -6.60 -20.84
C ARG A 557 36.20 -5.21 -20.24
N ARG A 558 35.14 -4.53 -19.84
CA ARG A 558 35.25 -3.19 -19.25
C ARG A 558 35.98 -3.23 -17.88
N GLU A 559 35.72 -4.21 -17.06
CA GLU A 559 36.43 -4.35 -15.77
C GLU A 559 37.90 -4.79 -15.98
N PHE A 560 38.17 -5.61 -16.99
CA PHE A 560 39.53 -6.00 -17.35
C PHE A 560 40.38 -4.82 -17.86
N GLN A 561 39.80 -3.85 -18.57
CA GLN A 561 40.49 -2.65 -19.04
C GLN A 561 40.92 -1.71 -17.90
N LYS A 562 40.36 -1.83 -16.70
CA LYS A 562 40.72 -1.02 -15.53
C LYS A 562 41.95 -1.54 -14.79
N LEU A 563 42.47 -2.73 -15.16
CA LEU A 563 43.61 -3.39 -14.53
C LEU A 563 44.93 -2.80 -15.04
#